data_75d067dae5946436a820f41e0e9d3e7b
#
_entry.id   75d067dae5946436a820f41e0e9d3e7b
#
_cell.length_a   1.000
_cell.length_b   1.000
_cell.length_c   1.000
_cell.angle_alpha   90.00
_cell.angle_beta   90.00
_cell.angle_gamma   90.00
#
_symmetry.space_group_name_H-M   'P 1'
#
loop_
_entity.id
_entity.type
_entity.pdbx_description
1 polymer ?
#
loop_
_entity_poly.entity_id
_entity_poly.type
_entity_poly.pdbx_seq_one_letter_code
_entity_poly.pdbx_strand_id
1 'polypeptide(L)'
;MVSAGTLMSLMTGLDWIITGAALLLALFGWAQGFISAALALIGFAIGAWIGTRIGPSLVGQDSPWAPAFGLLGALLGGAILAAGFEGLGSRLRVMMRTLPGLTALDGLLGALLTVFVGLGVIWLLGAVALQHGGDARREVQRSAILSSLNEIAPPSSGLLNAIANLDPFPRIDGPSAGVPAPTAKIASDPDVKRAGNSVVKILGTACGAGIEGSGWVARPGVVVTNAHVVAGEQDTHVLLRGHGPDLDATVIAFDPHDDVAVLRVSGLDAPPLRFADARTGAAGAILGFPLDGPFDVRAGRLGVTRTVITQDAYGRGPVRRTIAALRGAVRPGNSGGPMVDAAGRVLTTVFAATTRGPRGGYGVPNAEVRKALAGAQGAVSTGPCA
;
A
#
# COMPACT_ATOMS: atom_id res chain seq x y z
N MET A 1 17.48 1.45 31.68
CA MET A 1 18.16 0.20 31.28
C MET A 1 17.23 -0.96 31.58
N VAL A 2 16.56 -1.51 30.58
CA VAL A 2 15.74 -2.72 30.73
C VAL A 2 16.69 -3.90 30.88
N SER A 3 16.49 -4.72 31.93
CA SER A 3 17.36 -5.90 32.21
C SER A 3 17.24 -6.90 31.05
N ALA A 4 18.36 -7.53 30.68
CA ALA A 4 18.38 -8.59 29.64
C ALA A 4 17.38 -9.74 29.92
N GLY A 5 17.06 -10.01 31.18
CA GLY A 5 16.06 -11.00 31.58
C GLY A 5 14.62 -10.59 31.23
N THR A 6 14.31 -9.30 31.23
CA THR A 6 12.97 -8.79 30.87
C THR A 6 12.76 -8.80 29.36
N LEU A 7 13.80 -8.60 28.55
CA LEU A 7 13.74 -8.73 27.10
C LEU A 7 13.53 -10.18 26.66
N MET A 8 14.18 -11.14 27.30
CA MET A 8 14.04 -12.57 26.97
C MET A 8 12.62 -13.13 27.25
N SER A 9 11.90 -12.57 28.25
CA SER A 9 10.54 -13.00 28.57
C SER A 9 9.46 -12.47 27.61
N LEU A 10 9.80 -11.50 26.75
CA LEU A 10 8.92 -10.89 25.75
C LEU A 10 9.12 -11.47 24.33
N MET A 11 10.14 -12.31 24.12
CA MET A 11 10.46 -12.87 22.80
C MET A 11 9.47 -13.97 22.42
N THR A 12 8.90 -13.85 21.24
CA THR A 12 8.04 -14.86 20.62
C THR A 12 8.84 -15.97 19.95
N GLY A 13 8.19 -17.05 19.54
CA GLY A 13 8.83 -18.10 18.71
C GLY A 13 9.43 -17.53 17.42
N LEU A 14 8.75 -16.53 16.82
CA LEU A 14 9.24 -15.84 15.63
C LEU A 14 10.52 -15.05 15.90
N ASP A 15 10.65 -14.39 17.05
CA ASP A 15 11.88 -13.66 17.41
C ASP A 15 13.08 -14.60 17.54
N TRP A 16 12.90 -15.81 18.07
CA TRP A 16 13.94 -16.82 18.13
C TRP A 16 14.38 -17.30 16.75
N ILE A 17 13.43 -17.47 15.82
CA ILE A 17 13.74 -17.83 14.42
C ILE A 17 14.53 -16.70 13.76
N ILE A 18 14.10 -15.42 13.94
CA ILE A 18 14.80 -14.25 13.40
C ILE A 18 16.23 -14.16 13.97
N THR A 19 16.39 -14.35 15.28
CA THR A 19 17.70 -14.32 15.93
C THR A 19 18.61 -15.42 15.41
N GLY A 20 18.11 -16.66 15.28
CA GLY A 20 18.85 -17.78 14.70
C GLY A 20 19.26 -17.52 13.25
N ALA A 21 18.35 -16.98 12.45
CA ALA A 21 18.63 -16.59 11.07
C ALA A 21 19.71 -15.48 11.00
N ALA A 22 19.62 -14.47 11.86
CA ALA A 22 20.61 -13.38 11.91
C ALA A 22 22.01 -13.91 12.29
N LEU A 23 22.11 -14.86 13.22
CA LEU A 23 23.40 -15.52 13.57
C LEU A 23 23.97 -16.31 12.39
N LEU A 24 23.15 -17.09 11.70
CA LEU A 24 23.57 -17.82 10.49
C LEU A 24 24.03 -16.88 9.38
N LEU A 25 23.32 -15.79 9.17
CA LEU A 25 23.67 -14.75 8.20
C LEU A 25 24.98 -14.05 8.60
N ALA A 26 25.20 -13.80 9.89
CA ALA A 26 26.47 -13.24 10.38
C ALA A 26 27.67 -14.17 10.09
N LEU A 27 27.52 -15.45 10.38
CA LEU A 27 28.55 -16.46 10.09
C LEU A 27 28.82 -16.58 8.58
N PHE A 28 27.78 -16.62 7.79
CA PHE A 28 27.88 -16.65 6.33
C PHE A 28 28.57 -15.40 5.79
N GLY A 29 28.13 -14.21 6.21
CA GLY A 29 28.71 -12.94 5.80
C GLY A 29 30.15 -12.76 6.21
N TRP A 30 30.54 -13.26 7.42
CA TRP A 30 31.94 -13.32 7.85
C TRP A 30 32.78 -14.22 6.92
N ALA A 31 32.26 -15.39 6.58
CA ALA A 31 32.94 -16.33 5.68
C ALA A 31 33.05 -15.77 4.26
N GLN A 32 32.02 -15.11 3.74
CA GLN A 32 32.01 -14.54 2.40
C GLN A 32 32.83 -13.25 2.28
N GLY A 33 32.80 -12.39 3.30
CA GLY A 33 33.42 -11.06 3.37
C GLY A 33 32.64 -9.96 2.68
N PHE A 34 32.95 -8.72 3.06
CA PHE A 34 32.24 -7.53 2.61
C PHE A 34 32.33 -7.30 1.11
N ILE A 35 33.54 -7.44 0.54
CA ILE A 35 33.76 -7.18 -0.90
C ILE A 35 32.92 -8.12 -1.76
N SER A 36 32.92 -9.43 -1.43
CA SER A 36 32.12 -10.41 -2.16
C SER A 36 30.62 -10.17 -1.97
N ALA A 37 30.17 -9.90 -0.73
CA ALA A 37 28.77 -9.64 -0.42
C ALA A 37 28.26 -8.35 -1.09
N ALA A 38 29.03 -7.27 -1.06
CA ALA A 38 28.66 -6.00 -1.70
C ALA A 38 28.57 -6.14 -3.23
N LEU A 39 29.52 -6.81 -3.85
CA LEU A 39 29.49 -7.07 -5.29
C LEU A 39 28.33 -7.98 -5.66
N ALA A 40 28.05 -9.03 -4.91
CA ALA A 40 26.87 -9.89 -5.13
C ALA A 40 25.57 -9.09 -5.05
N LEU A 41 25.45 -8.18 -4.07
CA LEU A 41 24.27 -7.31 -3.91
C LEU A 41 24.09 -6.35 -5.12
N ILE A 42 25.18 -5.76 -5.58
CA ILE A 42 25.18 -4.92 -6.81
C ILE A 42 24.74 -5.74 -8.02
N GLY A 43 25.33 -6.94 -8.18
CA GLY A 43 24.97 -7.86 -9.27
C GLY A 43 23.49 -8.24 -9.21
N PHE A 44 22.98 -8.55 -8.00
CA PHE A 44 21.56 -8.84 -7.80
C PHE A 44 20.66 -7.67 -8.20
N ALA A 45 20.98 -6.45 -7.77
CA ALA A 45 20.20 -5.25 -8.09
C ALA A 45 20.13 -4.99 -9.61
N ILE A 46 21.27 -5.10 -10.30
CA ILE A 46 21.36 -4.95 -11.76
C ILE A 46 20.57 -6.04 -12.47
N GLY A 47 20.77 -7.30 -12.07
CA GLY A 47 20.09 -8.45 -12.66
C GLY A 47 18.59 -8.44 -12.44
N ALA A 48 18.15 -8.05 -11.26
CA ALA A 48 16.73 -7.90 -10.94
C ALA A 48 16.10 -6.78 -11.79
N TRP A 49 16.77 -5.64 -11.91
CA TRP A 49 16.30 -4.53 -12.75
C TRP A 49 16.16 -4.91 -14.23
N ILE A 50 17.12 -5.65 -14.77
CA ILE A 50 17.05 -6.17 -16.14
C ILE A 50 15.91 -7.19 -16.25
N GLY A 51 15.84 -8.12 -15.31
CA GLY A 51 14.87 -9.20 -15.30
C GLY A 51 13.41 -8.74 -15.22
N THR A 52 13.14 -7.68 -14.42
CA THR A 52 11.79 -7.07 -14.37
C THR A 52 11.35 -6.49 -15.71
N ARG A 53 12.26 -6.12 -16.57
CA ARG A 53 11.95 -5.57 -17.91
C ARG A 53 11.81 -6.64 -18.99
N ILE A 54 12.65 -7.68 -18.90
CA ILE A 54 12.65 -8.78 -19.88
C ILE A 54 11.52 -9.78 -19.59
N GLY A 55 11.28 -10.11 -18.31
CA GLY A 55 10.28 -11.12 -17.91
C GLY A 55 8.91 -10.92 -18.55
N PRO A 56 8.28 -9.74 -18.41
CA PRO A 56 6.96 -9.48 -19.00
C PRO A 56 6.90 -9.59 -20.51
N SER A 57 8.01 -9.30 -21.22
CA SER A 57 8.05 -9.36 -22.68
C SER A 57 7.95 -10.80 -23.22
N LEU A 58 8.26 -11.81 -22.40
CA LEU A 58 8.16 -13.23 -22.79
C LEU A 58 6.72 -13.72 -22.93
N VAL A 59 5.77 -13.08 -22.23
CA VAL A 59 4.33 -13.46 -22.23
C VAL A 59 3.42 -12.39 -22.81
N GLY A 60 4.00 -11.25 -23.24
CA GLY A 60 3.26 -10.07 -23.68
C GLY A 60 2.85 -9.16 -22.49
N GLN A 61 3.01 -7.86 -22.70
CA GLN A 61 2.78 -6.86 -21.61
C GLN A 61 1.31 -6.79 -21.13
N ASP A 62 0.37 -7.19 -21.96
CA ASP A 62 -1.06 -7.24 -21.64
C ASP A 62 -1.50 -8.58 -21.00
N SER A 63 -0.61 -9.53 -20.85
CA SER A 63 -0.88 -10.83 -20.24
C SER A 63 -1.14 -10.69 -18.73
N PRO A 64 -2.14 -11.40 -18.17
CA PRO A 64 -2.35 -11.46 -16.71
C PRO A 64 -1.17 -12.08 -15.97
N TRP A 65 -0.27 -12.78 -16.66
CA TRP A 65 0.94 -13.37 -16.12
C TRP A 65 2.16 -12.45 -16.17
N ALA A 66 2.08 -11.30 -16.84
CA ALA A 66 3.21 -10.38 -16.99
C ALA A 66 3.87 -9.98 -15.65
N PRO A 67 3.13 -9.69 -14.54
CA PRO A 67 3.76 -9.40 -13.25
C PRO A 67 4.52 -10.59 -12.67
N ALA A 68 3.97 -11.81 -12.80
CA ALA A 68 4.64 -13.03 -12.31
C ALA A 68 5.93 -13.31 -13.08
N PHE A 69 5.93 -13.12 -14.39
CA PHE A 69 7.14 -13.24 -15.22
C PHE A 69 8.14 -12.12 -14.97
N GLY A 70 7.68 -10.91 -14.60
CA GLY A 70 8.53 -9.82 -14.13
C GLY A 70 9.27 -10.18 -12.84
N LEU A 71 8.55 -10.74 -11.86
CA LEU A 71 9.14 -11.21 -10.61
C LEU A 71 10.11 -12.38 -10.82
N LEU A 72 9.72 -13.37 -11.61
CA LEU A 72 10.58 -14.51 -11.95
C LEU A 72 11.84 -14.04 -12.67
N GLY A 73 11.72 -13.11 -13.61
CA GLY A 73 12.85 -12.49 -14.31
C GLY A 73 13.78 -11.74 -13.35
N ALA A 74 13.21 -10.99 -12.39
CA ALA A 74 13.99 -10.31 -11.35
C ALA A 74 14.79 -11.30 -10.49
N LEU A 75 14.14 -12.37 -10.02
CA LEU A 75 14.80 -13.37 -9.18
C LEU A 75 15.90 -14.12 -9.94
N LEU A 76 15.63 -14.60 -11.15
CA LEU A 76 16.62 -15.34 -11.97
C LEU A 76 17.75 -14.43 -12.45
N GLY A 77 17.44 -13.26 -13.00
CA GLY A 77 18.44 -12.31 -13.45
C GLY A 77 19.31 -11.80 -12.31
N GLY A 78 18.66 -11.51 -11.15
CA GLY A 78 19.33 -11.13 -9.92
C GLY A 78 20.29 -12.21 -9.44
N ALA A 79 19.83 -13.47 -9.33
CA ALA A 79 20.65 -14.58 -8.88
C ALA A 79 21.86 -14.87 -9.81
N ILE A 80 21.66 -14.84 -11.12
CA ILE A 80 22.71 -15.07 -12.11
C ILE A 80 23.82 -14.01 -12.00
N LEU A 81 23.45 -12.72 -11.98
CA LEU A 81 24.44 -11.66 -11.88
C LEU A 81 25.06 -11.57 -10.50
N ALA A 82 24.30 -11.85 -9.42
CA ALA A 82 24.87 -11.95 -8.07
C ALA A 82 25.98 -13.00 -8.00
N ALA A 83 25.76 -14.21 -8.52
CA ALA A 83 26.74 -15.28 -8.54
C ALA A 83 28.00 -14.91 -9.35
N GLY A 84 27.83 -14.23 -10.50
CA GLY A 84 28.95 -13.74 -11.30
C GLY A 84 29.81 -12.70 -10.58
N PHE A 85 29.17 -11.73 -9.94
CA PHE A 85 29.83 -10.67 -9.19
C PHE A 85 30.46 -11.19 -7.87
N GLU A 86 29.82 -12.16 -7.21
CA GLU A 86 30.38 -12.85 -6.05
C GLU A 86 31.68 -13.57 -6.42
N GLY A 87 31.72 -14.26 -7.58
CA GLY A 87 32.93 -14.91 -8.10
C GLY A 87 34.06 -13.90 -8.34
N LEU A 88 33.78 -12.69 -8.79
CA LEU A 88 34.76 -11.62 -8.92
C LEU A 88 35.25 -11.16 -7.53
N GLY A 89 34.30 -10.92 -6.60
CA GLY A 89 34.64 -10.50 -5.22
C GLY A 89 35.49 -11.49 -4.47
N SER A 90 35.22 -12.79 -4.63
CA SER A 90 36.03 -13.85 -4.00
C SER A 90 37.46 -13.88 -4.51
N ARG A 91 37.71 -13.63 -5.78
CA ARG A 91 39.04 -13.48 -6.35
C ARG A 91 39.80 -12.29 -5.77
N LEU A 92 39.15 -11.15 -5.63
CA LEU A 92 39.72 -9.95 -5.01
C LEU A 92 40.07 -10.20 -3.55
N ARG A 93 39.20 -10.90 -2.81
CA ARG A 93 39.42 -11.26 -1.41
C ARG A 93 40.65 -12.19 -1.24
N VAL A 94 40.87 -13.12 -2.16
CA VAL A 94 42.07 -13.98 -2.13
C VAL A 94 43.33 -13.15 -2.19
N MET A 95 43.37 -12.09 -3.00
CA MET A 95 44.54 -11.19 -3.07
C MET A 95 44.78 -10.43 -1.76
N MET A 96 43.75 -10.19 -0.94
CA MET A 96 43.87 -9.50 0.35
C MET A 96 44.31 -10.40 1.51
N ARG A 97 44.34 -11.72 1.32
CA ARG A 97 44.73 -12.69 2.39
C ARG A 97 46.17 -12.54 2.90
N THR A 98 47.01 -11.82 2.16
CA THR A 98 48.36 -11.49 2.60
C THR A 98 48.43 -10.48 3.76
N LEU A 99 47.29 -9.83 4.09
CA LEU A 99 47.17 -8.82 5.13
C LEU A 99 46.10 -9.22 6.15
N PRO A 100 46.48 -9.94 7.25
CA PRO A 100 45.52 -10.57 8.19
C PRO A 100 44.51 -9.60 8.81
N GLY A 101 44.91 -8.38 9.12
CA GLY A 101 44.03 -7.36 9.71
C GLY A 101 42.90 -6.91 8.75
N LEU A 102 43.19 -6.80 7.46
CA LEU A 102 42.21 -6.46 6.44
C LEU A 102 41.18 -7.58 6.22
N THR A 103 41.62 -8.82 6.30
CA THR A 103 40.74 -10.00 6.15
C THR A 103 39.73 -10.09 7.29
N ALA A 104 40.14 -9.80 8.54
CA ALA A 104 39.25 -9.78 9.68
C ALA A 104 38.23 -8.63 9.59
N LEU A 105 38.67 -7.46 9.18
CA LEU A 105 37.78 -6.29 8.96
C LEU A 105 36.76 -6.56 7.82
N ASP A 106 37.22 -7.13 6.71
CA ASP A 106 36.37 -7.55 5.59
C ASP A 106 35.33 -8.56 6.03
N GLY A 107 35.70 -9.54 6.85
CA GLY A 107 34.76 -10.50 7.43
C GLY A 107 33.72 -9.85 8.34
N LEU A 108 34.15 -8.96 9.25
CA LEU A 108 33.24 -8.24 10.15
C LEU A 108 32.22 -7.38 9.38
N LEU A 109 32.70 -6.61 8.43
CA LEU A 109 31.84 -5.79 7.59
C LEU A 109 30.90 -6.64 6.72
N GLY A 110 31.38 -7.80 6.25
CA GLY A 110 30.56 -8.78 5.54
C GLY A 110 29.43 -9.34 6.42
N ALA A 111 29.74 -9.69 7.67
CA ALA A 111 28.74 -10.15 8.63
C ALA A 111 27.67 -9.07 8.89
N LEU A 112 28.09 -7.81 9.12
CA LEU A 112 27.18 -6.69 9.34
C LEU A 112 26.29 -6.43 8.13
N LEU A 113 26.86 -6.40 6.93
CA LEU A 113 26.10 -6.19 5.67
C LEU A 113 25.07 -7.29 5.46
N THR A 114 25.47 -8.55 5.64
CA THR A 114 24.58 -9.70 5.38
C THR A 114 23.44 -9.77 6.40
N VAL A 115 23.71 -9.48 7.67
CA VAL A 115 22.67 -9.37 8.70
C VAL A 115 21.73 -8.20 8.40
N PHE A 116 22.25 -7.04 8.04
CA PHE A 116 21.44 -5.87 7.70
C PHE A 116 20.50 -6.16 6.52
N VAL A 117 21.01 -6.72 5.44
CA VAL A 117 20.21 -7.13 4.27
C VAL A 117 19.18 -8.19 4.65
N GLY A 118 19.59 -9.21 5.41
CA GLY A 118 18.71 -10.29 5.84
C GLY A 118 17.57 -9.80 6.74
N LEU A 119 17.87 -8.93 7.71
CA LEU A 119 16.84 -8.30 8.55
C LEU A 119 15.91 -7.41 7.73
N GLY A 120 16.44 -6.70 6.73
CA GLY A 120 15.62 -5.94 5.79
C GLY A 120 14.65 -6.82 5.00
N VAL A 121 15.10 -7.98 4.53
CA VAL A 121 14.21 -8.96 3.86
C VAL A 121 13.17 -9.53 4.82
N ILE A 122 13.56 -9.89 6.04
CA ILE A 122 12.63 -10.41 7.07
C ILE A 122 11.59 -9.35 7.44
N TRP A 123 12.02 -8.10 7.64
CA TRP A 123 11.13 -6.98 7.90
C TRP A 123 10.13 -6.77 6.76
N LEU A 124 10.59 -6.86 5.51
CA LEU A 124 9.76 -6.74 4.32
C LEU A 124 8.72 -7.87 4.23
N LEU A 125 9.14 -9.13 4.48
CA LEU A 125 8.22 -10.27 4.53
C LEU A 125 7.21 -10.13 5.67
N GLY A 126 7.64 -9.59 6.82
CA GLY A 126 6.77 -9.22 7.94
C GLY A 126 5.72 -8.19 7.55
N ALA A 127 6.13 -7.13 6.84
CA ALA A 127 5.23 -6.10 6.34
C ALA A 127 4.18 -6.67 5.36
N VAL A 128 4.58 -7.58 4.47
CA VAL A 128 3.65 -8.30 3.58
C VAL A 128 2.71 -9.22 4.39
N ALA A 129 3.22 -9.93 5.41
CA ALA A 129 2.40 -10.80 6.25
C ALA A 129 1.34 -10.03 7.06
N LEU A 130 1.63 -8.78 7.44
CA LEU A 130 0.65 -7.90 8.10
C LEU A 130 -0.57 -7.59 7.21
N GLN A 131 -0.41 -7.60 5.90
CA GLN A 131 -1.47 -7.36 4.92
C GLN A 131 -2.36 -8.59 4.69
N HIS A 132 -1.84 -9.80 4.98
CA HIS A 132 -2.60 -11.04 4.88
C HIS A 132 -3.18 -11.38 6.25
N GLY A 133 -4.49 -11.52 6.37
CA GLY A 133 -5.16 -11.89 7.63
C GLY A 133 -4.71 -13.26 8.16
N GLY A 134 -5.07 -13.59 9.41
CA GLY A 134 -4.85 -14.91 10.02
C GLY A 134 -3.73 -14.97 11.05
N ASP A 135 -3.17 -16.19 11.27
CA ASP A 135 -2.21 -16.46 12.33
C ASP A 135 -0.86 -15.77 12.08
N ALA A 136 -0.43 -15.70 10.83
CA ALA A 136 0.83 -15.05 10.45
C ALA A 136 0.87 -13.58 10.87
N ARG A 137 -0.21 -12.85 10.66
CA ARG A 137 -0.36 -11.45 11.12
C ARG A 137 -0.21 -11.35 12.64
N ARG A 138 -0.89 -12.23 13.41
CA ARG A 138 -0.81 -12.21 14.88
C ARG A 138 0.59 -12.46 15.40
N GLU A 139 1.35 -13.36 14.77
CA GLU A 139 2.73 -13.65 15.15
C GLU A 139 3.66 -12.47 14.85
N VAL A 140 3.52 -11.83 13.68
CA VAL A 140 4.29 -10.64 13.32
C VAL A 140 4.03 -9.47 14.28
N GLN A 141 2.76 -9.23 14.64
CA GLN A 141 2.37 -8.16 15.57
C GLN A 141 2.90 -8.37 17.00
N ARG A 142 3.16 -9.62 17.40
CA ARG A 142 3.73 -9.96 18.71
C ARG A 142 5.25 -9.97 18.73
N SER A 143 5.91 -9.96 17.58
CA SER A 143 7.36 -9.99 17.49
C SER A 143 7.97 -8.68 17.96
N ALA A 144 8.82 -8.75 18.99
CA ALA A 144 9.53 -7.59 19.53
C ALA A 144 10.57 -7.05 18.53
N ILE A 145 11.19 -7.91 17.74
CA ILE A 145 12.18 -7.52 16.72
C ILE A 145 11.50 -6.75 15.59
N LEU A 146 10.41 -7.29 15.04
CA LEU A 146 9.70 -6.66 13.93
C LEU A 146 9.02 -5.36 14.35
N SER A 147 8.46 -5.26 15.56
CA SER A 147 7.92 -4.01 16.08
C SER A 147 9.00 -2.94 16.22
N SER A 148 10.18 -3.28 16.76
CA SER A 148 11.30 -2.35 16.87
C SER A 148 11.83 -1.91 15.50
N LEU A 149 11.89 -2.80 14.52
CA LEU A 149 12.26 -2.45 13.14
C LEU A 149 11.24 -1.51 12.50
N ASN A 150 9.95 -1.71 12.77
CA ASN A 150 8.89 -0.82 12.28
C ASN A 150 8.92 0.57 12.93
N GLU A 151 9.34 0.67 14.20
CA GLU A 151 9.54 1.97 14.86
C GLU A 151 10.72 2.76 14.27
N ILE A 152 11.83 2.05 13.93
CA ILE A 152 13.03 2.68 13.35
C ILE A 152 12.83 3.05 11.87
N ALA A 153 12.19 2.15 11.14
CA ALA A 153 11.91 2.28 9.72
C ALA A 153 10.47 1.84 9.45
N PRO A 154 9.48 2.72 9.69
CA PRO A 154 8.11 2.38 9.35
C PRO A 154 8.06 2.01 7.87
N PRO A 155 7.41 0.89 7.51
CA PRO A 155 7.29 0.49 6.12
C PRO A 155 6.54 1.60 5.39
N SER A 156 7.30 2.48 4.71
CA SER A 156 6.71 3.56 3.93
C SER A 156 5.84 2.95 2.83
N SER A 157 4.65 3.51 2.65
CA SER A 157 3.72 3.13 1.60
C SER A 157 4.38 3.04 0.21
N GLY A 158 5.36 3.90 -0.10
CA GLY A 158 6.10 3.86 -1.37
C GLY A 158 6.93 2.58 -1.56
N LEU A 159 7.58 2.06 -0.53
CA LEU A 159 8.32 0.80 -0.60
C LEU A 159 7.36 -0.41 -0.65
N LEU A 160 6.31 -0.40 0.17
CA LEU A 160 5.25 -1.40 0.16
C LEU A 160 4.50 -1.39 -1.17
N ASN A 161 4.24 -0.23 -1.77
CA ASN A 161 3.63 -0.13 -3.08
C ASN A 161 4.53 -0.59 -4.22
N ALA A 162 5.84 -0.42 -4.13
CA ALA A 162 6.77 -1.02 -5.07
C ALA A 162 6.74 -2.55 -5.04
N ILE A 163 6.40 -3.13 -3.87
CA ILE A 163 6.30 -4.57 -3.63
C ILE A 163 4.85 -5.04 -3.68
N ALA A 164 3.90 -4.19 -3.27
CA ALA A 164 2.44 -4.40 -3.27
C ALA A 164 1.77 -4.25 -4.65
N ASN A 165 2.48 -4.50 -5.71
CA ASN A 165 1.80 -5.16 -6.82
C ASN A 165 1.17 -6.52 -6.39
N LEU A 166 1.34 -6.91 -5.13
CA LEU A 166 0.63 -7.91 -4.31
C LEU A 166 -0.38 -7.22 -3.35
N ASP A 167 -1.20 -6.43 -3.88
CA ASP A 167 -2.14 -5.43 -3.45
C ASP A 167 -3.20 -5.89 -2.42
N PRO A 168 -3.27 -5.30 -1.21
CA PRO A 168 -4.39 -5.46 -0.27
C PRO A 168 -5.62 -4.62 -0.65
N PHE A 169 -5.59 -3.88 -1.75
CA PHE A 169 -6.72 -3.12 -2.25
C PHE A 169 -7.93 -4.05 -2.43
N PRO A 170 -9.10 -3.75 -1.83
CA PRO A 170 -10.24 -4.63 -1.91
C PRO A 170 -10.61 -4.95 -3.36
N ARG A 171 -10.47 -6.21 -3.72
CA ARG A 171 -10.87 -6.71 -5.05
C ARG A 171 -12.14 -7.50 -4.89
N ILE A 172 -13.20 -7.02 -5.50
CA ILE A 172 -14.52 -7.60 -5.35
C ILE A 172 -14.97 -8.24 -6.65
N ASP A 173 -15.48 -9.48 -6.56
CA ASP A 173 -16.24 -10.09 -7.62
C ASP A 173 -17.70 -9.66 -7.50
N GLY A 174 -18.04 -8.60 -8.19
CA GLY A 174 -19.35 -7.97 -8.14
C GLY A 174 -19.93 -7.75 -9.55
N PRO A 175 -21.11 -7.12 -9.64
CA PRO A 175 -21.76 -6.86 -10.91
C PRO A 175 -20.89 -6.02 -11.84
N SER A 176 -20.87 -6.35 -13.12
CA SER A 176 -20.22 -5.48 -14.11
C SER A 176 -20.93 -4.11 -14.17
N ALA A 177 -20.20 -3.07 -14.52
CA ALA A 177 -20.77 -1.73 -14.62
C ALA A 177 -21.92 -1.62 -15.64
N GLY A 178 -21.94 -2.50 -16.65
CA GLY A 178 -23.02 -2.54 -17.66
C GLY A 178 -23.11 -1.29 -18.53
N VAL A 179 -22.01 -0.54 -18.67
CA VAL A 179 -21.97 0.73 -19.40
C VAL A 179 -20.81 0.77 -20.42
N PRO A 180 -20.89 1.60 -21.47
CA PRO A 180 -19.81 1.78 -22.44
C PRO A 180 -18.50 2.27 -21.80
N ALA A 181 -17.39 2.15 -22.51
CA ALA A 181 -16.10 2.65 -22.07
C ALA A 181 -16.16 4.17 -21.79
N PRO A 182 -15.43 4.68 -20.79
CA PRO A 182 -15.38 6.10 -20.51
C PRO A 182 -14.65 6.85 -21.63
N THR A 183 -15.05 8.10 -21.86
CA THR A 183 -14.39 9.00 -22.81
C THR A 183 -13.30 9.78 -22.08
N ALA A 184 -12.06 9.74 -22.60
CA ALA A 184 -10.90 10.37 -21.95
C ALA A 184 -11.05 11.88 -21.73
N LYS A 185 -11.87 12.57 -22.55
CA LYS A 185 -12.08 14.03 -22.54
C LYS A 185 -12.44 14.56 -21.14
N ILE A 186 -13.23 13.82 -20.34
CA ILE A 186 -13.66 14.28 -19.01
C ILE A 186 -12.51 14.51 -18.04
N ALA A 187 -11.40 13.75 -18.17
CA ALA A 187 -10.24 13.91 -17.31
C ALA A 187 -9.51 15.25 -17.51
N SER A 188 -9.72 15.91 -18.63
CA SER A 188 -9.15 17.23 -18.93
C SER A 188 -10.11 18.40 -18.69
N ASP A 189 -11.35 18.12 -18.25
CA ASP A 189 -12.37 19.12 -17.97
C ASP A 189 -11.88 20.09 -16.87
N PRO A 190 -12.07 21.44 -17.06
CA PRO A 190 -11.64 22.43 -16.09
C PRO A 190 -12.30 22.29 -14.71
N ASP A 191 -13.57 21.90 -14.65
CA ASP A 191 -14.30 21.75 -13.39
C ASP A 191 -13.85 20.48 -12.65
N VAL A 192 -13.53 19.40 -13.38
CA VAL A 192 -12.92 18.19 -12.83
C VAL A 192 -11.53 18.50 -12.26
N LYS A 193 -10.71 19.27 -12.98
CA LYS A 193 -9.40 19.71 -12.48
C LYS A 193 -9.54 20.59 -11.23
N ARG A 194 -10.55 21.48 -11.19
CA ARG A 194 -10.85 22.32 -10.03
C ARG A 194 -11.29 21.47 -8.84
N ALA A 195 -12.09 20.42 -9.06
CA ALA A 195 -12.50 19.49 -8.01
C ALA A 195 -11.27 18.78 -7.36
N GLY A 196 -10.18 18.61 -8.09
CA GLY A 196 -8.92 18.11 -7.55
C GLY A 196 -8.35 18.95 -6.40
N ASN A 197 -8.69 20.24 -6.30
CA ASN A 197 -8.28 21.09 -5.17
C ASN A 197 -8.96 20.69 -3.85
N SER A 198 -9.97 19.84 -3.91
CA SER A 198 -10.72 19.33 -2.76
C SER A 198 -10.43 17.86 -2.50
N VAL A 199 -9.42 17.29 -3.17
CA VAL A 199 -9.01 15.89 -2.98
C VAL A 199 -7.74 15.87 -2.13
N VAL A 200 -7.75 15.01 -1.13
CA VAL A 200 -6.65 14.87 -0.17
C VAL A 200 -6.05 13.48 -0.25
N LYS A 201 -4.77 13.39 0.03
CA LYS A 201 -4.07 12.14 0.33
C LYS A 201 -4.20 11.88 1.83
N ILE A 202 -4.47 10.64 2.19
CA ILE A 202 -4.56 10.20 3.58
C ILE A 202 -3.40 9.25 3.82
N LEU A 203 -2.68 9.51 4.90
CA LEU A 203 -1.58 8.68 5.37
C LEU A 203 -1.81 8.38 6.85
N GLY A 204 -1.38 7.23 7.29
CA GLY A 204 -1.43 6.86 8.69
C GLY A 204 -0.66 5.58 8.97
N THR A 205 -0.60 5.22 10.24
CA THR A 205 0.02 3.98 10.68
C THR A 205 -1.01 3.13 11.40
N ALA A 206 -1.24 1.93 10.92
CA ALA A 206 -2.07 0.95 11.59
C ALA A 206 -1.32 -0.36 11.75
N CYS A 207 -1.26 -0.89 12.98
CA CYS A 207 -0.58 -2.16 13.30
C CYS A 207 0.87 -2.24 12.81
N GLY A 208 1.61 -1.14 12.86
CA GLY A 208 2.99 -1.09 12.42
C GLY A 208 3.20 -1.07 10.90
N ALA A 209 2.13 -0.93 10.12
CA ALA A 209 2.21 -0.75 8.67
C ALA A 209 1.70 0.63 8.27
N GLY A 210 2.38 1.30 7.34
CA GLY A 210 1.89 2.52 6.72
C GLY A 210 0.64 2.21 5.88
N ILE A 211 -0.41 2.99 6.07
CA ILE A 211 -1.65 2.93 5.29
C ILE A 211 -1.77 4.20 4.47
N GLU A 212 -2.30 4.07 3.27
CA GLU A 212 -2.53 5.18 2.37
C GLU A 212 -3.89 5.09 1.69
N GLY A 213 -4.41 6.25 1.35
CA GLY A 213 -5.64 6.35 0.59
C GLY A 213 -5.87 7.77 0.08
N SER A 214 -7.04 7.97 -0.43
CA SER A 214 -7.56 9.26 -0.86
C SER A 214 -8.77 9.66 -0.01
N GLY A 215 -9.07 10.94 -0.03
CA GLY A 215 -10.28 11.50 0.54
C GLY A 215 -10.73 12.74 -0.22
N TRP A 216 -11.89 13.25 0.11
CA TRP A 216 -12.40 14.48 -0.48
C TRP A 216 -13.13 15.33 0.55
N VAL A 217 -13.04 16.64 0.40
CA VAL A 217 -13.64 17.62 1.30
C VAL A 217 -15.15 17.68 1.06
N ALA A 218 -15.93 17.24 2.04
CA ALA A 218 -17.40 17.25 1.97
C ALA A 218 -18.02 18.49 2.61
N ARG A 219 -17.34 19.07 3.63
CA ARG A 219 -17.68 20.33 4.32
C ARG A 219 -16.38 21.01 4.74
N PRO A 220 -16.34 22.30 5.08
CA PRO A 220 -15.15 22.94 5.62
C PRO A 220 -14.56 22.15 6.79
N GLY A 221 -13.30 21.75 6.67
CA GLY A 221 -12.60 20.93 7.68
C GLY A 221 -13.11 19.48 7.84
N VAL A 222 -13.97 18.98 6.92
CA VAL A 222 -14.52 17.62 7.00
C VAL A 222 -14.23 16.85 5.71
N VAL A 223 -13.56 15.74 5.84
CA VAL A 223 -13.13 14.85 4.75
C VAL A 223 -13.87 13.53 4.82
N VAL A 224 -14.29 13.02 3.67
CA VAL A 224 -14.84 11.67 3.49
C VAL A 224 -13.76 10.77 2.91
N THR A 225 -13.66 9.56 3.44
CA THR A 225 -12.79 8.48 2.94
C THR A 225 -13.48 7.12 3.15
N ASN A 226 -12.77 6.02 2.93
CA ASN A 226 -13.24 4.69 3.27
C ASN A 226 -12.85 4.30 4.71
N ALA A 227 -13.65 3.41 5.30
CA ALA A 227 -13.37 2.88 6.63
C ALA A 227 -12.08 2.04 6.64
N HIS A 228 -11.85 1.21 5.61
CA HIS A 228 -10.63 0.39 5.54
C HIS A 228 -9.34 1.23 5.42
N VAL A 229 -9.42 2.47 4.93
CA VAL A 229 -8.26 3.39 4.85
C VAL A 229 -7.80 3.86 6.24
N VAL A 230 -8.72 3.95 7.21
CA VAL A 230 -8.41 4.45 8.56
C VAL A 230 -8.67 3.41 9.65
N ALA A 231 -8.88 2.16 9.28
CA ALA A 231 -9.16 1.07 10.24
C ALA A 231 -7.94 0.79 11.12
N GLY A 232 -8.09 0.93 12.44
CA GLY A 232 -7.03 0.70 13.41
C GLY A 232 -5.91 1.74 13.41
N GLU A 233 -6.07 2.86 12.68
CA GLU A 233 -5.09 3.95 12.70
C GLU A 233 -5.07 4.67 14.04
N GLN A 234 -3.88 5.09 14.43
CA GLN A 234 -3.61 5.87 15.65
C GLN A 234 -3.16 7.31 15.34
N ASP A 235 -2.69 7.55 14.10
CA ASP A 235 -2.09 8.78 13.64
C ASP A 235 -2.50 9.07 12.19
N THR A 236 -3.77 9.44 11.98
CA THR A 236 -4.26 9.76 10.64
C THR A 236 -3.85 11.18 10.26
N HIS A 237 -3.16 11.31 9.12
CA HIS A 237 -2.71 12.56 8.53
C HIS A 237 -3.33 12.82 7.17
N VAL A 238 -3.55 14.08 6.84
CA VAL A 238 -4.16 14.50 5.59
C VAL A 238 -3.28 15.54 4.90
N LEU A 239 -2.94 15.27 3.64
CA LEU A 239 -2.18 16.20 2.78
C LEU A 239 -3.08 16.69 1.64
N LEU A 240 -3.34 17.99 1.62
CA LEU A 240 -4.12 18.60 0.52
C LEU A 240 -3.35 18.44 -0.79
N ARG A 241 -4.01 17.86 -1.80
CA ARG A 241 -3.42 17.57 -3.11
C ARG A 241 -2.16 16.68 -3.09
N GLY A 242 -1.95 15.94 -1.97
CA GLY A 242 -0.80 15.05 -1.79
C GLY A 242 0.52 15.74 -1.48
N HIS A 243 0.53 17.06 -1.35
CA HIS A 243 1.66 17.87 -0.92
C HIS A 243 1.08 19.11 -0.24
N GLY A 244 1.57 19.51 0.83
CA GLY A 244 1.04 20.60 1.65
C GLY A 244 1.42 20.36 3.08
N PRO A 245 0.92 21.16 3.98
CA PRO A 245 1.12 20.87 5.38
C PRO A 245 0.50 19.52 5.71
N ASP A 246 1.19 18.75 6.50
CA ASP A 246 0.71 17.53 7.11
C ASP A 246 -0.26 17.93 8.22
N LEU A 247 -1.55 17.59 8.04
CA LEU A 247 -2.62 18.02 8.94
C LEU A 247 -3.16 16.82 9.70
N ASP A 248 -3.21 16.90 11.01
CA ASP A 248 -3.79 15.89 11.88
C ASP A 248 -5.30 15.75 11.60
N ALA A 249 -5.75 14.52 11.52
CA ALA A 249 -7.15 14.17 11.31
C ALA A 249 -7.70 13.33 12.46
N THR A 250 -8.94 13.58 12.82
CA THR A 250 -9.67 12.78 13.81
C THR A 250 -10.87 12.13 13.15
N VAL A 251 -11.02 10.82 13.30
CA VAL A 251 -12.19 10.10 12.77
C VAL A 251 -13.41 10.44 13.61
N ILE A 252 -14.46 10.99 12.99
CA ILE A 252 -15.71 11.45 13.63
C ILE A 252 -16.95 10.66 13.22
N ALA A 253 -16.83 9.78 12.22
CA ALA A 253 -17.77 8.71 11.91
C ALA A 253 -17.01 7.56 11.26
N PHE A 254 -17.39 6.33 11.62
CA PHE A 254 -16.75 5.12 11.12
C PHE A 254 -17.82 4.05 10.91
N ASP A 255 -18.06 3.69 9.66
CA ASP A 255 -19.00 2.66 9.26
C ASP A 255 -18.25 1.56 8.50
N PRO A 256 -17.82 0.50 9.19
CA PRO A 256 -17.10 -0.61 8.55
C PRO A 256 -18.01 -1.46 7.65
N HIS A 257 -19.34 -1.43 7.85
CA HIS A 257 -20.29 -2.20 7.05
C HIS A 257 -20.39 -1.63 5.62
N ASP A 258 -20.58 -0.31 5.50
CA ASP A 258 -20.70 0.38 4.21
C ASP A 258 -19.35 0.94 3.71
N ASP A 259 -18.29 0.73 4.48
CA ASP A 259 -16.92 1.14 4.18
C ASP A 259 -16.78 2.66 3.97
N VAL A 260 -17.29 3.43 4.92
CA VAL A 260 -17.22 4.90 4.94
C VAL A 260 -16.63 5.38 6.25
N ALA A 261 -15.72 6.33 6.18
CA ALA A 261 -15.25 7.11 7.33
C ALA A 261 -15.35 8.61 7.05
N VAL A 262 -15.55 9.38 8.11
CA VAL A 262 -15.55 10.83 8.08
C VAL A 262 -14.50 11.34 9.03
N LEU A 263 -13.65 12.23 8.55
CA LEU A 263 -12.54 12.82 9.29
C LEU A 263 -12.82 14.30 9.56
N ARG A 264 -12.48 14.77 10.75
CA ARG A 264 -12.32 16.20 11.05
C ARG A 264 -10.84 16.54 10.92
N VAL A 265 -10.52 17.53 10.11
CA VAL A 265 -9.17 17.98 9.81
C VAL A 265 -9.05 19.45 10.16
N SER A 266 -8.26 19.75 11.20
CA SER A 266 -8.02 21.13 11.62
C SER A 266 -7.07 21.84 10.66
N GLY A 267 -7.39 23.09 10.32
CA GLY A 267 -6.55 23.88 9.41
C GLY A 267 -6.66 23.53 7.92
N LEU A 268 -7.55 22.62 7.55
CA LEU A 268 -7.80 22.28 6.14
C LEU A 268 -8.58 23.41 5.44
N ASP A 269 -7.88 24.16 4.60
CA ASP A 269 -8.47 25.23 3.75
C ASP A 269 -8.65 24.71 2.32
N ALA A 270 -9.80 24.12 2.05
CA ALA A 270 -10.16 23.61 0.73
C ALA A 270 -11.69 23.66 0.51
N PRO A 271 -12.15 24.01 -0.71
CA PRO A 271 -13.58 24.12 -1.01
C PRO A 271 -14.25 22.74 -0.94
N PRO A 272 -15.47 22.63 -0.37
CA PRO A 272 -16.20 21.37 -0.34
C PRO A 272 -16.76 21.00 -1.71
N LEU A 273 -16.73 19.71 -2.04
CA LEU A 273 -17.41 19.16 -3.20
C LEU A 273 -18.90 18.95 -2.90
N ARG A 274 -19.73 19.18 -3.91
CA ARG A 274 -21.18 18.91 -3.85
C ARG A 274 -21.49 17.51 -4.35
N PHE A 275 -22.54 16.91 -3.87
CA PHE A 275 -23.05 15.65 -4.41
C PHE A 275 -23.74 15.86 -5.77
N ALA A 276 -23.50 14.95 -6.70
CA ALA A 276 -24.25 14.86 -7.95
C ALA A 276 -25.49 13.96 -7.79
N ASP A 277 -26.41 14.08 -8.74
CA ASP A 277 -27.44 13.08 -9.00
C ASP A 277 -26.81 11.90 -9.76
N ALA A 278 -26.51 10.83 -9.03
CA ALA A 278 -25.76 9.68 -9.55
C ALA A 278 -26.67 8.78 -10.39
N ARG A 279 -26.62 8.91 -11.72
CA ARG A 279 -27.39 8.11 -12.68
C ARG A 279 -26.49 7.13 -13.40
N THR A 280 -26.98 5.90 -13.61
CA THR A 280 -26.30 4.90 -14.45
C THR A 280 -26.00 5.48 -15.84
N GLY A 281 -24.77 5.29 -16.31
CA GLY A 281 -24.27 5.84 -17.58
C GLY A 281 -23.62 7.23 -17.46
N ALA A 282 -23.71 7.91 -16.31
CA ALA A 282 -23.09 9.22 -16.12
C ALA A 282 -21.57 9.14 -16.37
N ALA A 283 -21.09 10.05 -17.22
CA ALA A 283 -19.64 10.21 -17.40
C ALA A 283 -19.04 10.84 -16.14
N GLY A 284 -17.86 10.39 -15.74
CA GLY A 284 -17.18 10.91 -14.57
C GLY A 284 -15.67 10.76 -14.65
N ALA A 285 -14.98 11.37 -13.71
CA ALA A 285 -13.54 11.25 -13.51
C ALA A 285 -13.26 10.72 -12.10
N ILE A 286 -12.35 9.76 -12.00
CA ILE A 286 -11.86 9.17 -10.76
C ILE A 286 -10.64 9.99 -10.35
N LEU A 287 -10.67 10.58 -9.15
CA LEU A 287 -9.63 11.44 -8.61
C LEU A 287 -9.02 10.78 -7.38
N GLY A 288 -7.70 10.84 -7.24
CA GLY A 288 -7.02 10.30 -6.08
C GLY A 288 -5.50 10.22 -6.24
N PHE A 289 -4.87 9.44 -5.36
CA PHE A 289 -3.42 9.27 -5.26
C PHE A 289 -3.03 7.80 -5.43
N PRO A 290 -3.16 7.24 -6.65
CA PRO A 290 -2.91 5.82 -6.86
C PRO A 290 -1.44 5.46 -6.62
N LEU A 291 -1.20 4.33 -5.91
CA LEU A 291 0.12 3.75 -5.67
C LEU A 291 1.06 4.71 -4.91
N ASP A 292 0.54 5.41 -3.93
CA ASP A 292 1.25 6.46 -3.17
C ASP A 292 1.86 7.57 -4.06
N GLY A 293 1.43 7.60 -5.31
CA GLY A 293 1.93 8.50 -6.34
C GLY A 293 1.38 9.92 -6.24
N PRO A 294 1.67 10.75 -7.25
CA PRO A 294 1.10 12.07 -7.38
C PRO A 294 -0.41 12.01 -7.67
N PHE A 295 -1.08 13.16 -7.48
CA PHE A 295 -2.49 13.32 -7.86
C PHE A 295 -2.74 12.88 -9.30
N ASP A 296 -3.72 11.99 -9.49
CA ASP A 296 -4.09 11.41 -10.78
C ASP A 296 -5.58 11.58 -11.05
N VAL A 297 -5.93 11.75 -12.33
CA VAL A 297 -7.30 11.90 -12.82
C VAL A 297 -7.52 10.92 -13.95
N ARG A 298 -8.48 10.01 -13.79
CA ARG A 298 -8.81 9.02 -14.81
C ARG A 298 -10.27 9.10 -15.22
N ALA A 299 -10.52 9.00 -16.52
CA ALA A 299 -11.87 8.91 -17.02
C ALA A 299 -12.59 7.66 -16.49
N GLY A 300 -13.83 7.84 -16.08
CA GLY A 300 -14.71 6.79 -15.61
C GLY A 300 -16.13 6.96 -16.10
N ARG A 301 -16.95 5.94 -15.90
CA ARG A 301 -18.39 5.98 -16.15
C ARG A 301 -19.12 5.23 -15.04
N LEU A 302 -20.11 5.88 -14.44
CA LEU A 302 -20.91 5.28 -13.40
C LEU A 302 -21.80 4.18 -14.00
N GLY A 303 -21.73 3.00 -13.41
CA GLY A 303 -22.56 1.86 -13.77
C GLY A 303 -23.81 1.73 -12.89
N VAL A 304 -24.30 0.49 -12.79
CA VAL A 304 -25.49 0.18 -11.99
C VAL A 304 -25.16 0.23 -10.50
N THR A 305 -26.11 0.72 -9.71
CA THR A 305 -26.08 0.62 -8.24
C THR A 305 -26.93 -0.58 -7.82
N ARG A 306 -26.36 -1.48 -7.03
CA ARG A 306 -27.02 -2.71 -6.59
C ARG A 306 -26.61 -3.10 -5.17
N THR A 307 -27.51 -3.78 -4.47
CA THR A 307 -27.18 -4.46 -3.22
C THR A 307 -26.54 -5.80 -3.54
N VAL A 308 -25.38 -6.06 -2.92
CA VAL A 308 -24.58 -7.27 -3.10
C VAL A 308 -24.22 -7.88 -1.74
N ILE A 309 -23.81 -9.15 -1.76
CA ILE A 309 -23.18 -9.79 -0.61
C ILE A 309 -21.66 -9.74 -0.83
N THR A 310 -20.95 -9.17 0.14
CA THR A 310 -19.51 -8.95 0.07
C THR A 310 -18.90 -9.02 1.47
N GLN A 311 -17.74 -8.44 1.67
CA GLN A 311 -17.06 -8.30 2.96
C GLN A 311 -17.17 -6.84 3.45
N ASP A 312 -17.05 -6.64 4.78
CA ASP A 312 -16.93 -5.32 5.41
C ASP A 312 -15.53 -4.71 5.20
N ALA A 313 -15.29 -3.54 5.80
CA ALA A 313 -14.00 -2.85 5.74
C ALA A 313 -12.82 -3.64 6.33
N TYR A 314 -13.08 -4.65 7.15
CA TYR A 314 -12.07 -5.54 7.74
C TYR A 314 -11.89 -6.86 6.98
N GLY A 315 -12.51 -7.01 5.81
CA GLY A 315 -12.52 -8.26 5.07
C GLY A 315 -13.38 -9.36 5.70
N ARG A 316 -14.26 -9.03 6.67
CA ARG A 316 -15.16 -9.99 7.34
C ARG A 316 -16.49 -10.03 6.64
N GLY A 317 -17.12 -11.19 6.61
CA GLY A 317 -18.42 -11.34 5.94
C GLY A 317 -19.01 -12.72 6.13
N PRO A 318 -20.13 -12.94 5.43
CA PRO A 318 -20.79 -12.09 4.42
C PRO A 318 -21.55 -10.89 5.03
N VAL A 319 -21.44 -9.71 4.36
CA VAL A 319 -22.26 -8.54 4.66
C VAL A 319 -23.05 -8.11 3.42
N ARG A 320 -24.25 -7.58 3.64
CA ARG A 320 -25.13 -7.13 2.57
C ARG A 320 -25.11 -5.61 2.49
N ARG A 321 -24.49 -5.04 1.45
CA ARG A 321 -24.40 -3.59 1.27
C ARG A 321 -24.69 -3.16 -0.17
N THR A 322 -25.04 -1.89 -0.35
CA THR A 322 -25.27 -1.29 -1.67
C THR A 322 -23.99 -0.69 -2.21
N ILE A 323 -23.62 -1.05 -3.45
CA ILE A 323 -22.45 -0.54 -4.14
C ILE A 323 -22.82 0.03 -5.50
N ALA A 324 -22.08 1.03 -5.95
CA ALA A 324 -22.15 1.57 -7.31
C ALA A 324 -21.00 1.00 -8.14
N ALA A 325 -21.31 0.26 -9.19
CA ALA A 325 -20.27 -0.22 -10.12
C ALA A 325 -19.75 0.96 -10.96
N LEU A 326 -18.47 0.93 -11.31
CA LEU A 326 -17.87 1.90 -12.22
C LEU A 326 -17.03 1.22 -13.29
N ARG A 327 -17.01 1.80 -14.47
CA ARG A 327 -16.08 1.45 -15.54
C ARG A 327 -15.01 2.52 -15.66
N GLY A 328 -13.73 2.13 -15.54
CA GLY A 328 -12.57 3.03 -15.53
C GLY A 328 -11.39 2.39 -14.82
N ALA A 329 -10.23 3.01 -14.88
CA ALA A 329 -9.03 2.50 -14.20
C ALA A 329 -9.08 2.86 -12.71
N VAL A 330 -9.49 1.91 -11.86
CA VAL A 330 -9.40 1.99 -10.40
C VAL A 330 -8.16 1.25 -9.96
N ARG A 331 -7.36 1.89 -9.09
CA ARG A 331 -6.08 1.39 -8.60
C ARG A 331 -5.98 1.57 -7.08
N PRO A 332 -5.09 0.79 -6.41
CA PRO A 332 -4.72 1.06 -5.02
C PRO A 332 -4.42 2.53 -4.78
N GLY A 333 -4.78 3.05 -3.62
CA GLY A 333 -4.67 4.48 -3.30
C GLY A 333 -5.83 5.34 -3.84
N ASN A 334 -6.67 4.85 -4.76
CA ASN A 334 -7.93 5.52 -5.11
C ASN A 334 -9.02 5.36 -4.04
N SER A 335 -8.87 4.45 -3.07
CA SER A 335 -9.80 4.24 -1.95
C SER A 335 -10.09 5.55 -1.22
N GLY A 336 -11.37 5.85 -1.01
CA GLY A 336 -11.85 7.09 -0.40
C GLY A 336 -11.89 8.30 -1.34
N GLY A 337 -11.24 8.21 -2.51
CA GLY A 337 -11.28 9.26 -3.51
C GLY A 337 -12.64 9.38 -4.20
N PRO A 338 -13.02 10.58 -4.68
CA PRO A 338 -14.28 10.78 -5.36
C PRO A 338 -14.21 10.39 -6.83
N MET A 339 -15.29 9.85 -7.37
CA MET A 339 -15.61 9.96 -8.78
C MET A 339 -16.53 11.15 -8.97
N VAL A 340 -16.13 12.12 -9.80
CA VAL A 340 -16.89 13.35 -10.02
C VAL A 340 -17.46 13.43 -11.44
N ASP A 341 -18.59 14.13 -11.62
CA ASP A 341 -19.14 14.45 -12.92
C ASP A 341 -18.37 15.62 -13.60
N ALA A 342 -18.79 16.04 -14.81
CA ALA A 342 -18.18 17.13 -15.54
C ALA A 342 -18.32 18.51 -14.85
N ALA A 343 -19.22 18.66 -13.88
CA ALA A 343 -19.33 19.85 -13.04
C ALA A 343 -18.55 19.76 -11.71
N GLY A 344 -17.69 18.75 -11.56
CA GLY A 344 -16.89 18.52 -10.35
C GLY A 344 -17.70 18.03 -9.15
N ARG A 345 -18.94 17.52 -9.34
CA ARG A 345 -19.79 17.03 -8.26
C ARG A 345 -19.61 15.51 -8.07
N VAL A 346 -19.63 15.05 -6.83
CA VAL A 346 -19.37 13.66 -6.46
C VAL A 346 -20.50 12.73 -6.90
N LEU A 347 -20.18 11.75 -7.73
CA LEU A 347 -21.06 10.67 -8.16
C LEU A 347 -21.02 9.48 -7.18
N THR A 348 -19.86 9.16 -6.65
CA THR A 348 -19.63 8.07 -5.69
C THR A 348 -18.25 8.20 -5.07
N THR A 349 -18.00 7.56 -3.92
CA THR A 349 -16.68 7.43 -3.28
C THR A 349 -16.09 6.07 -3.61
N VAL A 350 -14.94 6.03 -4.27
CA VAL A 350 -14.30 4.79 -4.75
C VAL A 350 -13.79 3.96 -3.58
N PHE A 351 -13.96 2.61 -3.59
CA PHE A 351 -13.45 1.78 -2.51
C PHE A 351 -12.80 0.45 -2.95
N ALA A 352 -13.06 -0.05 -4.17
CA ALA A 352 -12.54 -1.34 -4.61
C ALA A 352 -12.36 -1.40 -6.12
N ALA A 353 -11.44 -2.27 -6.59
CA ALA A 353 -11.35 -2.65 -7.99
C ALA A 353 -12.14 -3.93 -8.28
N THR A 354 -12.54 -4.13 -9.55
CA THR A 354 -13.13 -5.40 -9.99
C THR A 354 -12.05 -6.44 -10.26
N THR A 355 -12.33 -7.70 -9.93
CA THR A 355 -11.46 -8.85 -10.26
C THR A 355 -11.71 -9.43 -11.64
N ARG A 356 -12.88 -9.16 -12.25
CA ARG A 356 -13.32 -9.76 -13.49
C ARG A 356 -13.86 -8.74 -14.49
N GLY A 357 -13.74 -9.06 -15.78
CA GLY A 357 -14.30 -8.26 -16.85
C GLY A 357 -13.46 -7.02 -17.21
N PRO A 358 -14.08 -6.03 -17.87
CA PRO A 358 -13.40 -4.80 -18.24
C PRO A 358 -12.89 -4.02 -17.01
N ARG A 359 -11.79 -3.29 -17.16
CA ARG A 359 -11.24 -2.42 -16.09
C ARG A 359 -12.34 -1.58 -15.47
N GLY A 360 -12.51 -1.72 -14.14
CA GLY A 360 -13.56 -1.06 -13.37
C GLY A 360 -13.33 -1.20 -11.88
N GLY A 361 -14.33 -0.81 -11.13
CA GLY A 361 -14.33 -0.90 -9.69
C GLY A 361 -15.71 -0.63 -9.11
N TYR A 362 -15.70 -0.32 -7.83
CA TYR A 362 -16.92 -0.07 -7.07
C TYR A 362 -16.74 1.17 -6.21
N GLY A 363 -17.85 1.85 -5.99
CA GLY A 363 -17.91 3.02 -5.10
C GLY A 363 -19.06 2.90 -4.12
N VAL A 364 -18.91 3.59 -3.00
CA VAL A 364 -19.95 3.77 -1.99
C VAL A 364 -20.94 4.80 -2.52
N PRO A 365 -22.26 4.48 -2.59
CA PRO A 365 -23.26 5.43 -3.08
C PRO A 365 -23.36 6.68 -2.20
N ASN A 366 -23.69 7.81 -2.80
CA ASN A 366 -23.84 9.09 -2.09
C ASN A 366 -24.86 9.04 -0.93
N ALA A 367 -25.84 8.13 -0.96
CA ALA A 367 -26.79 7.95 0.12
C ALA A 367 -26.12 7.50 1.43
N GLU A 368 -25.21 6.51 1.34
CA GLU A 368 -24.49 5.98 2.50
C GLU A 368 -23.48 7.00 3.02
N VAL A 369 -22.80 7.73 2.13
CA VAL A 369 -21.90 8.81 2.52
C VAL A 369 -22.66 9.94 3.25
N ARG A 370 -23.86 10.32 2.79
CA ARG A 370 -24.70 11.32 3.48
C ARG A 370 -25.14 10.84 4.86
N LYS A 371 -25.46 9.54 5.00
CA LYS A 371 -25.82 8.94 6.29
C LYS A 371 -24.65 9.02 7.28
N ALA A 372 -23.44 8.65 6.85
CA ALA A 372 -22.23 8.78 7.67
C ALA A 372 -21.96 10.25 8.07
N LEU A 373 -22.06 11.19 7.13
CA LEU A 373 -21.91 12.62 7.40
C LEU A 373 -22.97 13.19 8.36
N ALA A 374 -24.18 12.66 8.36
CA ALA A 374 -25.24 13.06 9.30
C ALA A 374 -24.98 12.54 10.71
N GLY A 375 -24.35 11.37 10.84
CA GLY A 375 -23.96 10.78 12.12
C GLY A 375 -22.65 11.30 12.70
N ALA A 376 -21.88 12.07 11.93
CA ALA A 376 -20.55 12.55 12.33
C ALA A 376 -20.65 13.65 13.40
N GLN A 377 -20.26 13.35 14.63
CA GLN A 377 -20.35 14.29 15.78
C GLN A 377 -19.02 14.42 16.54
N GLY A 378 -18.59 13.40 17.22
CA GLY A 378 -17.40 13.34 18.05
C GLY A 378 -16.38 12.30 17.57
N ALA A 379 -15.20 12.29 18.17
CA ALA A 379 -14.19 11.26 17.89
C ALA A 379 -14.76 9.86 18.15
N VAL A 380 -14.51 8.94 17.22
CA VAL A 380 -14.92 7.53 17.32
C VAL A 380 -13.73 6.61 17.12
N SER A 381 -13.79 5.41 17.70
CA SER A 381 -12.78 4.37 17.48
C SER A 381 -12.89 3.80 16.07
N THR A 382 -11.77 3.53 15.45
CA THR A 382 -11.65 2.85 14.14
C THR A 382 -11.52 1.33 14.28
N GLY A 383 -11.66 0.81 15.49
CA GLY A 383 -11.59 -0.62 15.79
C GLY A 383 -10.19 -1.22 15.61
N PRO A 384 -10.11 -2.53 15.38
CA PRO A 384 -8.85 -3.19 15.05
C PRO A 384 -8.40 -2.84 13.62
N CYS A 385 -7.17 -3.20 13.26
CA CYS A 385 -6.67 -3.05 11.89
C CYS A 385 -7.47 -3.91 10.89
N ALA A 386 -7.67 -3.39 9.69
CA ALA A 386 -8.30 -4.07 8.57
C ALA A 386 -7.38 -5.14 7.94
#